data_48dc5192a5e8293ecc8fda1622c762f2
#
_entry.id   48dc5192a5e8293ecc8fda1622c762f2
#
_cell.length_a   1.000
_cell.length_b   1.000
_cell.length_c   1.000
_cell.angle_alpha   90.00
_cell.angle_beta   90.00
_cell.angle_gamma   90.00
#
_symmetry.space_group_name_H-M   'P 1'
#
loop_
_entity.id
_entity.type
_entity.pdbx_description
1 polymer ?
#
loop_
_entity_poly.entity_id
_entity_poly.type
_entity_poly.pdbx_seq_one_letter_code
_entity_poly.pdbx_strand_id
1 'polypeptide(L)'
;LVIDKSGTFGYFASDRGNEILPNYSRMSSLDLFRFELPLELQPEPRFNYDIVVYDSLTNVPLGNVSVQLYTDEGVQFFNGKSNENTGYVRLMTDGSAIRVTAYKKGYVPYSTTISSLDYVTRPLHGPNVAELRMSPISRGNSFVLQNILFELDKSHLLQESEKELNVLLKLL
;
A
#
# COMPACT_ATOMS: atom_id res chain seq x y z
N LEU A 1 -17.31 -24.35 2.71
CA LEU A 1 -16.70 -23.45 3.69
C LEU A 1 -16.45 -22.10 3.03
N VAL A 2 -16.89 -21.01 3.66
CA VAL A 2 -16.68 -19.63 3.21
C VAL A 2 -16.21 -18.82 4.41
N ILE A 3 -15.26 -17.93 4.22
CA ILE A 3 -14.79 -16.98 5.23
C ILE A 3 -15.41 -15.62 4.91
N ASP A 4 -15.84 -14.89 5.92
CA ASP A 4 -16.38 -13.54 5.74
C ASP A 4 -15.29 -12.52 5.34
N LYS A 5 -15.69 -11.33 4.96
CA LYS A 5 -14.76 -10.28 4.54
C LYS A 5 -13.82 -9.80 5.65
N SER A 6 -14.21 -9.96 6.91
CA SER A 6 -13.37 -9.58 8.04
C SER A 6 -12.29 -10.62 8.33
N GLY A 7 -12.44 -11.84 7.82
CA GLY A 7 -11.56 -12.94 8.14
C GLY A 7 -11.79 -13.54 9.53
N THR A 8 -12.80 -13.07 10.26
CA THR A 8 -13.04 -13.46 11.66
C THR A 8 -13.93 -14.68 11.76
N PHE A 9 -14.90 -14.83 10.84
CA PHE A 9 -15.89 -15.92 10.90
C PHE A 9 -15.84 -16.79 9.65
N GLY A 10 -15.94 -18.11 9.91
CA GLY A 10 -16.18 -19.10 8.87
C GLY A 10 -17.62 -19.59 8.88
N TYR A 11 -18.13 -19.95 7.71
CA TYR A 11 -19.47 -20.50 7.52
C TYR A 11 -19.40 -21.79 6.73
N PHE A 12 -20.19 -22.77 7.15
CA PHE A 12 -20.36 -24.00 6.40
C PHE A 12 -21.80 -24.50 6.54
N ALA A 13 -22.26 -25.22 5.54
CA ALA A 13 -23.54 -25.89 5.57
C ALA A 13 -23.34 -27.37 5.94
N SER A 14 -24.18 -27.89 6.81
CA SER A 14 -24.16 -29.29 7.23
C SER A 14 -25.56 -29.76 7.54
N ASP A 15 -25.83 -31.04 7.31
CA ASP A 15 -27.02 -31.75 7.72
C ASP A 15 -26.88 -32.39 9.09
N ARG A 16 -25.76 -32.12 9.80
CA ARG A 16 -25.50 -32.62 11.14
C ARG A 16 -26.41 -31.91 12.16
N GLY A 17 -27.25 -32.63 12.85
CA GLY A 17 -28.13 -32.09 13.89
C GLY A 17 -29.62 -32.20 13.54
N ASN A 18 -29.97 -32.68 12.38
CA ASN A 18 -31.33 -33.05 12.08
C ASN A 18 -31.67 -34.32 12.87
N GLU A 19 -32.25 -34.15 14.04
CA GLU A 19 -32.93 -35.26 14.71
C GLU A 19 -33.99 -35.79 13.77
N ILE A 20 -33.92 -37.08 13.44
CA ILE A 20 -34.92 -37.79 12.66
C ILE A 20 -36.20 -37.79 13.48
N LEU A 21 -37.07 -36.82 13.28
CA LEU A 21 -38.41 -36.84 13.82
C LEU A 21 -39.17 -38.01 13.15
N PRO A 22 -39.81 -38.92 13.91
CA PRO A 22 -40.33 -40.18 13.38
C PRO A 22 -41.40 -40.08 12.30
N ASN A 23 -41.90 -38.90 12.00
CA ASN A 23 -43.06 -38.69 11.09
C ASN A 23 -42.81 -37.70 9.94
N TYR A 24 -41.57 -37.33 9.69
CA TYR A 24 -41.26 -36.44 8.55
C TYR A 24 -40.38 -37.18 7.55
N SER A 25 -40.86 -37.20 6.30
CA SER A 25 -40.05 -37.58 5.13
C SER A 25 -38.75 -36.79 5.13
N ARG A 26 -37.63 -37.46 4.91
CA ARG A 26 -36.31 -36.86 4.79
C ARG A 26 -36.33 -35.62 3.85
N MET A 27 -36.63 -34.46 4.37
CA MET A 27 -36.16 -33.24 3.79
C MET A 27 -34.76 -33.05 4.38
N SER A 28 -33.73 -33.23 3.56
CA SER A 28 -32.36 -32.86 3.92
C SER A 28 -32.33 -31.34 3.99
N SER A 29 -32.62 -30.79 5.17
CA SER A 29 -32.38 -29.38 5.42
C SER A 29 -30.90 -29.24 5.78
N LEU A 30 -30.21 -28.45 5.00
CA LEU A 30 -28.86 -28.00 5.31
C LEU A 30 -28.95 -26.79 6.24
N ASP A 31 -28.41 -26.93 7.43
CA ASP A 31 -28.26 -25.81 8.35
C ASP A 31 -26.96 -25.06 8.10
N LEU A 32 -26.99 -23.74 8.23
CA LEU A 32 -25.81 -22.89 8.11
C LEU A 32 -25.20 -22.69 9.50
N PHE A 33 -23.97 -23.13 9.64
CA PHE A 33 -23.20 -22.98 10.87
C PHE A 33 -22.17 -21.86 10.70
N ARG A 34 -21.99 -21.08 11.77
CA ARG A 34 -20.96 -20.06 11.90
C ARG A 34 -20.00 -20.47 13.00
N PHE A 35 -18.72 -20.30 12.78
CA PHE A 35 -17.69 -20.46 13.80
C PHE A 35 -16.70 -19.31 13.73
N GLU A 36 -16.07 -18.99 14.83
CA GLU A 36 -14.99 -18.01 14.89
C GLU A 36 -13.68 -18.66 14.45
N LEU A 37 -12.95 -18.01 13.53
CA LEU A 37 -11.64 -18.49 13.15
C LEU A 37 -10.63 -18.22 14.26
N PRO A 38 -9.84 -19.23 14.66
CA PRO A 38 -8.67 -19.01 15.52
C PRO A 38 -7.76 -17.93 14.93
N LEU A 39 -7.13 -17.11 15.77
CA LEU A 39 -6.29 -15.99 15.34
C LEU A 39 -5.20 -16.41 14.34
N GLU A 40 -4.62 -17.60 14.53
CA GLU A 40 -3.58 -18.15 13.67
C GLU A 40 -4.06 -18.49 12.25
N LEU A 41 -5.38 -18.64 12.08
CA LEU A 41 -6.01 -18.96 10.80
C LEU A 41 -6.71 -17.75 10.16
N GLN A 42 -6.78 -16.64 10.89
CA GLN A 42 -7.34 -15.41 10.33
C GLN A 42 -6.38 -14.87 9.27
N PRO A 43 -6.89 -14.52 8.08
CA PRO A 43 -6.05 -13.89 7.07
C PRO A 43 -5.55 -12.54 7.58
N GLU A 44 -4.30 -12.21 7.30
CA GLU A 44 -3.79 -10.87 7.55
C GLU A 44 -4.66 -9.84 6.81
N PRO A 45 -5.05 -8.74 7.47
CA PRO A 45 -5.83 -7.71 6.84
C PRO A 45 -5.04 -7.13 5.66
N ARG A 46 -5.69 -7.00 4.51
CA ARG A 46 -5.09 -6.40 3.32
C ARG A 46 -5.91 -5.20 2.88
N PHE A 47 -5.21 -4.12 2.66
CA PHE A 47 -5.80 -2.85 2.25
C PHE A 47 -5.41 -2.53 0.82
N ASN A 48 -6.40 -2.16 0.00
CA ASN A 48 -6.13 -1.55 -1.30
C ASN A 48 -5.69 -0.11 -1.08
N TYR A 49 -4.56 0.24 -1.66
CA TYR A 49 -4.01 1.58 -1.57
C TYR A 49 -3.66 2.08 -2.97
N ASP A 50 -4.16 3.25 -3.32
CA ASP A 50 -3.86 3.89 -4.58
C ASP A 50 -2.92 5.09 -4.33
N ILE A 51 -1.81 5.13 -5.05
CA ILE A 51 -0.92 6.28 -5.09
C ILE A 51 -1.18 6.99 -6.40
N VAL A 52 -1.38 8.29 -6.36
CA VAL A 52 -1.52 9.14 -7.56
C VAL A 52 -0.41 10.16 -7.59
N VAL A 53 0.28 10.24 -8.71
CA VAL A 53 1.35 11.21 -8.87
C VAL A 53 0.85 12.38 -9.71
N TYR A 54 1.09 13.60 -9.22
CA TYR A 54 0.71 14.86 -9.88
C TYR A 54 1.93 15.76 -10.14
N ASP A 55 1.85 16.54 -11.19
CA ASP A 55 2.65 17.73 -11.34
C ASP A 55 2.18 18.80 -10.35
N SER A 56 3.10 19.32 -9.52
CA SER A 56 2.76 20.26 -8.44
C SER A 56 2.33 21.64 -8.95
N LEU A 57 2.71 22.03 -10.17
CA LEU A 57 2.36 23.32 -10.75
C LEU A 57 1.04 23.27 -11.53
N THR A 58 0.85 22.22 -12.32
CA THR A 58 -0.31 22.11 -13.21
C THR A 58 -1.45 21.32 -12.62
N ASN A 59 -1.23 20.57 -11.53
CA ASN A 59 -2.15 19.60 -10.94
C ASN A 59 -2.62 18.50 -11.93
N VAL A 60 -1.85 18.26 -12.98
CA VAL A 60 -2.14 17.19 -13.95
C VAL A 60 -1.49 15.88 -13.47
N PRO A 61 -2.18 14.75 -13.58
CA PRO A 61 -1.60 13.44 -13.27
C PRO A 61 -0.35 13.17 -14.11
N LEU A 62 0.70 12.67 -13.45
CA LEU A 62 1.96 12.31 -14.07
C LEU A 62 2.04 10.81 -14.33
N GLY A 63 2.01 10.43 -15.60
CA GLY A 63 2.25 9.07 -16.04
C GLY A 63 3.74 8.74 -16.18
N ASN A 64 4.04 7.44 -16.22
CA ASN A 64 5.40 6.92 -16.41
C ASN A 64 6.41 7.38 -15.34
N VAL A 65 5.94 7.71 -14.13
CA VAL A 65 6.78 7.99 -12.96
C VAL A 65 7.28 6.66 -12.41
N SER A 66 8.58 6.53 -12.21
CA SER A 66 9.15 5.37 -11.51
C SER A 66 8.84 5.48 -10.02
N VAL A 67 8.12 4.51 -9.48
CA VAL A 67 7.70 4.46 -8.06
C VAL A 67 8.30 3.22 -7.42
N GLN A 68 8.95 3.40 -6.28
CA GLN A 68 9.52 2.34 -5.47
C GLN A 68 8.96 2.44 -4.06
N LEU A 69 8.60 1.29 -3.50
CA LEU A 69 8.05 1.19 -2.16
C LEU A 69 8.93 0.30 -1.29
N TYR A 70 9.10 0.74 -0.07
CA TYR A 70 9.94 0.08 0.92
C TYR A 70 9.17 -0.08 2.22
N THR A 71 9.42 -1.18 2.93
CA THR A 71 8.99 -1.36 4.32
C THR A 71 9.74 -0.41 5.25
N ASP A 72 9.29 -0.29 6.50
CA ASP A 72 10.01 0.46 7.55
C ASP A 72 11.46 -0.03 7.73
N GLU A 73 11.68 -1.32 7.53
CA GLU A 73 13.00 -1.95 7.61
C GLU A 73 13.89 -1.66 6.37
N GLY A 74 13.38 -0.92 5.40
CA GLY A 74 14.11 -0.57 4.17
C GLY A 74 14.09 -1.65 3.10
N VAL A 75 13.29 -2.71 3.23
CA VAL A 75 13.15 -3.76 2.22
C VAL A 75 12.26 -3.27 1.07
N GLN A 76 12.79 -3.26 -0.13
CA GLN A 76 12.01 -2.91 -1.33
C GLN A 76 11.06 -4.06 -1.69
N PHE A 77 9.76 -3.79 -1.72
CA PHE A 77 8.74 -4.78 -2.08
C PHE A 77 7.97 -4.44 -3.36
N PHE A 78 8.10 -3.21 -3.87
CA PHE A 78 7.51 -2.80 -5.14
C PHE A 78 8.49 -1.92 -5.93
N ASN A 79 8.51 -2.12 -7.24
CA ASN A 79 9.22 -1.26 -8.19
C ASN A 79 8.43 -1.26 -9.50
N GLY A 80 7.86 -0.15 -9.87
CA GLY A 80 7.01 -0.03 -11.04
C GLY A 80 6.89 1.40 -11.53
N LYS A 81 5.99 1.61 -12.50
CA LYS A 81 5.69 2.94 -13.04
C LYS A 81 4.24 3.27 -12.84
N SER A 82 3.96 4.56 -12.63
CA SER A 82 2.59 5.06 -12.64
C SER A 82 1.97 4.89 -14.03
N ASN A 83 0.66 4.66 -14.05
CA ASN A 83 -0.10 4.54 -15.30
C ASN A 83 0.07 5.82 -16.15
N GLU A 84 0.29 5.64 -17.43
CA GLU A 84 0.62 6.73 -18.35
C GLU A 84 -0.41 7.85 -18.39
N ASN A 85 -1.69 7.50 -18.35
CA ASN A 85 -2.77 8.47 -18.52
C ASN A 85 -3.32 9.00 -17.19
N THR A 86 -3.27 8.18 -16.14
CA THR A 86 -3.96 8.49 -14.87
C THR A 86 -3.02 8.81 -13.73
N GLY A 87 -1.70 8.55 -13.88
CA GLY A 87 -0.73 8.74 -12.82
C GLY A 87 -0.85 7.75 -11.65
N TYR A 88 -1.76 6.78 -11.72
CA TYR A 88 -2.03 5.83 -10.63
C TYR A 88 -1.00 4.72 -10.53
N VAL A 89 -0.71 4.36 -9.29
CA VAL A 89 -0.09 3.09 -8.89
C VAL A 89 -1.02 2.44 -7.87
N ARG A 90 -1.51 1.25 -8.16
CA ARG A 90 -2.32 0.47 -7.24
C ARG A 90 -1.48 -0.58 -6.55
N LEU A 91 -1.62 -0.69 -5.26
CA LEU A 91 -0.95 -1.71 -4.46
C LEU A 91 -1.89 -2.30 -3.40
N MET A 92 -1.48 -3.44 -2.90
CA MET A 92 -2.14 -4.10 -1.78
C MET A 92 -1.12 -4.18 -0.63
N THR A 93 -1.51 -3.73 0.58
CA THR A 93 -0.65 -3.66 1.76
C THR A 93 -1.38 -4.25 2.97
N ASP A 94 -0.62 -4.65 3.96
CA ASP A 94 -1.09 -5.09 5.27
C ASP A 94 -1.43 -3.93 6.24
N GLY A 95 -1.23 -2.69 5.79
CA GLY A 95 -1.43 -1.49 6.62
C GLY A 95 -0.19 -1.04 7.40
N SER A 96 0.95 -1.70 7.24
CA SER A 96 2.22 -1.23 7.76
C SER A 96 2.62 0.10 7.11
N ALA A 97 3.44 0.88 7.80
CA ALA A 97 4.01 2.09 7.21
C ALA A 97 4.89 1.74 6.01
N ILE A 98 4.77 2.54 4.96
CA ILE A 98 5.55 2.35 3.74
C ILE A 98 6.25 3.64 3.35
N ARG A 99 7.53 3.54 2.99
CA ARG A 99 8.28 4.62 2.38
C ARG A 99 8.10 4.56 0.87
N VAL A 100 7.69 5.67 0.29
CA VAL A 100 7.47 5.83 -1.15
C VAL A 100 8.54 6.73 -1.71
N THR A 101 9.18 6.31 -2.79
CA THR A 101 10.07 7.17 -3.58
C THR A 101 9.56 7.24 -5.00
N ALA A 102 9.53 8.44 -5.58
CA ALA A 102 9.07 8.68 -6.93
C ALA A 102 10.14 9.44 -7.73
N TYR A 103 10.38 8.97 -8.94
CA TYR A 103 11.36 9.54 -9.84
C TYR A 103 10.81 9.69 -11.26
N LYS A 104 11.04 10.87 -11.87
CA LYS A 104 10.75 11.14 -13.27
C LYS A 104 11.76 12.15 -13.80
N LYS A 105 12.27 11.91 -15.00
CA LYS A 105 13.19 12.86 -15.65
C LYS A 105 12.53 14.23 -15.81
N GLY A 106 13.25 15.29 -15.42
CA GLY A 106 12.74 16.66 -15.44
C GLY A 106 11.97 17.08 -14.17
N TYR A 107 11.87 16.20 -13.18
CA TYR A 107 11.23 16.47 -11.89
C TYR A 107 12.19 16.23 -10.72
N VAL A 108 11.97 16.98 -9.66
CA VAL A 108 12.69 16.75 -8.39
C VAL A 108 12.24 15.39 -7.84
N PRO A 109 13.18 14.51 -7.45
CA PRO A 109 12.85 13.28 -6.77
C PRO A 109 11.98 13.54 -5.54
N TYR A 110 10.97 12.71 -5.34
CA TYR A 110 10.04 12.84 -4.23
C TYR A 110 10.12 11.61 -3.34
N SER A 111 10.21 11.83 -2.03
CA SER A 111 10.17 10.75 -1.05
C SER A 111 9.25 11.13 0.10
N THR A 112 8.44 10.18 0.55
CA THR A 112 7.54 10.36 1.69
C THR A 112 7.29 9.02 2.37
N THR A 113 6.80 9.07 3.62
CA THR A 113 6.32 7.90 4.34
C THR A 113 4.82 8.00 4.51
N ILE A 114 4.11 6.93 4.15
CA ILE A 114 2.70 6.75 4.40
C ILE A 114 2.60 5.97 5.70
N SER A 115 2.00 6.56 6.73
CA SER A 115 1.90 5.94 8.05
C SER A 115 0.75 4.94 8.13
N SER A 116 0.83 4.00 9.07
CA SER A 116 -0.25 3.06 9.35
C SER A 116 -1.55 3.76 9.77
N LEU A 117 -1.47 4.94 10.38
CA LEU A 117 -2.63 5.75 10.78
C LEU A 117 -3.42 6.27 9.58
N ASP A 118 -2.78 6.48 8.44
CA ASP A 118 -3.45 6.93 7.20
C ASP A 118 -4.44 5.89 6.67
N TYR A 119 -4.28 4.61 7.05
CA TYR A 119 -5.19 3.53 6.67
C TYR A 119 -6.42 3.44 7.59
N VAL A 120 -6.28 3.83 8.86
CA VAL A 120 -7.31 3.64 9.90
C VAL A 120 -8.33 4.78 9.92
N THR A 121 -7.92 5.98 9.54
CA THR A 121 -8.74 7.20 9.66
C THR A 121 -9.69 7.43 8.49
N ARG A 122 -9.63 6.61 7.44
CA ARG A 122 -10.47 6.75 6.25
C ARG A 122 -11.63 5.75 6.24
N PRO A 123 -12.79 6.12 5.69
CA PRO A 123 -13.97 5.26 5.73
C PRO A 123 -13.73 3.94 4.99
N LEU A 124 -14.26 2.86 5.54
CA LEU A 124 -14.20 1.47 5.08
C LEU A 124 -14.65 1.21 3.62
N HIS A 125 -15.11 2.21 2.91
CA HIS A 125 -15.78 2.07 1.61
C HIS A 125 -15.18 2.87 0.44
N GLY A 126 -13.92 3.33 0.57
CA GLY A 126 -13.23 4.01 -0.52
C GLY A 126 -11.77 3.53 -0.66
N PRO A 127 -11.15 3.67 -1.84
CA PRO A 127 -9.73 3.44 -1.97
C PRO A 127 -8.98 4.46 -1.10
N ASN A 128 -8.03 3.98 -0.32
CA ASN A 128 -7.07 4.86 0.33
C ASN A 128 -6.18 5.46 -0.77
N VAL A 129 -6.18 6.77 -0.92
CA VAL A 129 -5.42 7.45 -1.97
C VAL A 129 -4.38 8.35 -1.34
N ALA A 130 -3.10 8.15 -1.69
CA ALA A 130 -2.03 9.09 -1.41
C ALA A 130 -1.72 9.91 -2.66
N GLU A 131 -1.62 11.21 -2.51
CA GLU A 131 -1.21 12.12 -3.57
C GLU A 131 0.27 12.46 -3.42
N LEU A 132 1.05 12.16 -4.45
CA LEU A 132 2.44 12.60 -4.55
C LEU A 132 2.51 13.77 -5.53
N ARG A 133 3.02 14.91 -5.06
CA ARG A 133 3.14 16.14 -5.88
C ARG A 133 4.60 16.39 -6.22
N MET A 134 5.00 16.08 -7.44
CA MET A 134 6.36 16.25 -7.91
C MET A 134 6.54 17.62 -8.54
N SER A 135 7.62 18.32 -8.19
CA SER A 135 7.94 19.64 -8.73
C SER A 135 8.85 19.51 -9.94
N PRO A 136 8.52 20.16 -11.08
CA PRO A 136 9.41 20.18 -12.20
C PRO A 136 10.70 20.94 -11.88
N ILE A 137 11.81 20.48 -12.44
CA ILE A 137 13.11 21.14 -12.29
C ILE A 137 13.10 22.36 -13.19
N SER A 138 13.23 23.56 -12.62
CA SER A 138 13.39 24.80 -13.34
C SER A 138 14.61 25.57 -12.84
N ARG A 139 15.21 26.37 -13.71
CA ARG A 139 16.36 27.19 -13.35
C ARG A 139 16.00 28.18 -12.25
N GLY A 140 16.83 28.24 -11.21
CA GLY A 140 16.62 29.11 -10.05
C GLY A 140 15.78 28.48 -8.92
N ASN A 141 15.23 27.30 -9.10
CA ASN A 141 14.58 26.59 -8.01
C ASN A 141 15.62 25.89 -7.13
N SER A 142 15.48 26.05 -5.82
CA SER A 142 16.17 25.22 -4.83
C SER A 142 15.24 24.10 -4.38
N PHE A 143 15.79 22.93 -4.10
CA PHE A 143 15.07 21.83 -3.49
C PHE A 143 15.88 21.25 -2.33
N VAL A 144 15.19 20.72 -1.36
CA VAL A 144 15.79 20.09 -0.18
C VAL A 144 15.80 18.58 -0.40
N LEU A 145 16.99 17.99 -0.29
CA LEU A 145 17.12 16.53 -0.23
C LEU A 145 16.73 16.08 1.20
N GLN A 146 15.65 15.35 1.32
CA GLN A 146 15.06 15.05 2.64
C GLN A 146 15.71 13.88 3.37
N ASN A 147 16.39 12.98 2.69
CA ASN A 147 16.90 11.74 3.28
C ASN A 147 18.43 11.61 3.15
N ILE A 148 19.17 12.71 3.23
CA ILE A 148 20.61 12.67 3.31
C ILE A 148 20.99 12.53 4.78
N LEU A 149 21.27 11.30 5.19
CA LEU A 149 21.63 10.94 6.56
C LEU A 149 23.11 10.56 6.65
N PHE A 150 23.76 11.00 7.70
CA PHE A 150 25.13 10.64 8.03
C PHE A 150 25.13 9.63 9.19
N GLU A 151 26.17 8.82 9.24
CA GLU A 151 26.44 8.03 10.44
C GLU A 151 26.65 8.96 11.65
N LEU A 152 26.19 8.50 12.83
CA LEU A 152 26.32 9.26 14.07
C LEU A 152 27.79 9.62 14.32
N ASP A 153 28.07 10.93 14.53
CA ASP A 153 29.39 11.50 14.76
C ASP A 153 30.43 11.25 13.64
N LYS A 154 29.97 10.96 12.40
CA LYS A 154 30.84 10.74 11.25
C LYS A 154 30.45 11.58 10.06
N SER A 155 31.40 11.80 9.15
CA SER A 155 31.18 12.44 7.86
C SER A 155 30.77 11.45 6.74
N HIS A 156 30.58 10.18 7.08
CA HIS A 156 30.19 9.15 6.13
C HIS A 156 28.67 9.13 5.95
N LEU A 157 28.23 9.13 4.70
CA LEU A 157 26.82 8.98 4.34
C LEU A 157 26.36 7.55 4.65
N LEU A 158 25.12 7.43 5.12
CA LEU A 158 24.48 6.13 5.15
C LEU A 158 24.24 5.62 3.73
N GLN A 159 24.30 4.30 3.55
CA GLN A 159 24.12 3.65 2.25
C GLN A 159 22.80 4.02 1.56
N GLU A 160 21.80 4.37 2.34
CA GLU A 160 20.49 4.84 1.86
C GLU A 160 20.59 6.22 1.20
N SER A 161 21.41 7.11 1.79
CA SER A 161 21.66 8.46 1.26
C SER A 161 22.45 8.44 -0.04
N GLU A 162 23.36 7.48 -0.20
CA GLU A 162 24.10 7.27 -1.46
C GLU A 162 23.16 6.94 -2.62
N LYS A 163 22.09 6.17 -2.36
CA LYS A 163 21.09 5.85 -3.38
C LYS A 163 20.34 7.10 -3.86
N GLU A 164 19.98 8.01 -2.95
CA GLU A 164 19.33 9.27 -3.31
C GLU A 164 20.27 10.22 -4.07
N LEU A 165 21.53 10.31 -3.66
CA LEU A 165 22.53 11.07 -4.39
C LEU A 165 22.80 10.51 -5.80
N ASN A 166 22.80 9.18 -5.95
CA ASN A 166 22.93 8.55 -7.26
C ASN A 166 21.72 8.82 -8.17
N VAL A 167 20.54 8.98 -7.60
CA VAL A 167 19.35 9.41 -8.35
C VAL A 167 19.53 10.86 -8.81
N LEU A 168 20.07 11.73 -7.97
CA LEU A 168 20.37 13.12 -8.31
C LEU A 168 21.42 13.22 -9.41
N LEU A 169 22.50 12.43 -9.35
CA LEU A 169 23.53 12.39 -10.39
C LEU A 169 23.00 11.98 -11.76
N LYS A 170 21.95 11.18 -11.82
CA LYS A 170 21.27 10.83 -13.08
C LYS A 170 20.37 11.93 -13.64
N LEU A 171 20.11 12.97 -12.83
CA LEU A 171 19.32 14.13 -13.23
C LEU A 171 20.17 15.24 -13.85
N LEU A 172 21.45 15.29 -13.52
CA LEU A 172 22.44 16.23 -14.04
C LEU A 172 23.03 15.74 -15.36
#